data_6db529e415ceac807efab05bf09b03d4
#
_entry.id   6db529e415ceac807efab05bf09b03d4
#
_cell.length_a   1.000
_cell.length_b   1.000
_cell.length_c   1.000
_cell.angle_alpha   90.00
_cell.angle_beta   90.00
_cell.angle_gamma   90.00
#
_symmetry.space_group_name_H-M   'P 1'
#
loop_
_entity.id
_entity.type
_entity.pdbx_description
1 polymer ?
#
loop_
_entity_poly.entity_id
_entity_poly.type
_entity_poly.pdbx_seq_one_letter_code
_entity_poly.pdbx_strand_id
1 'polypeptide(L)'
;LIPVLIIELFKRFNWMKKIGTVVAAYAIGILFALTGFVHFEAGTDAALAFSKLQSTIMSVTVPLAIPLMLFNCDFRLWTKALPKTIWSLVGGITAVLIAVVSGYFIFRTPEIEEFNKVAAMMTGIYTGGTMNFNALGASLGVDKTLMAIVLAFEMVLTTPYIFFIIGGGYKVFRKILPYNDVTRRGRTDEDVSSKDVENYRGMFVKENVGGMFIGLGLSVLFLAVGAGLALLITGTLNELVVILTITTLSIIASFFKKVRELPKTFELGMFFI
;
A
#
# COMPACT_ATOMS: atom_id res chain seq x y z
N LEU A 1 4.67 -14.77 13.54
CA LEU A 1 6.06 -14.74 14.05
C LEU A 1 6.94 -13.73 13.29
N ILE A 2 6.91 -13.71 11.94
CA ILE A 2 7.75 -12.79 11.12
C ILE A 2 7.53 -11.31 11.45
N PRO A 3 6.28 -10.77 11.50
CA PRO A 3 6.08 -9.37 11.86
C PRO A 3 6.63 -9.00 13.24
N VAL A 4 6.49 -9.88 14.23
CA VAL A 4 7.02 -9.67 15.58
C VAL A 4 8.54 -9.60 15.55
N LEU A 5 9.18 -10.49 14.79
CA LEU A 5 10.63 -10.51 14.61
C LEU A 5 11.13 -9.22 13.93
N ILE A 6 10.42 -8.76 12.90
CA ILE A 6 10.74 -7.50 12.22
C ILE A 6 10.65 -6.32 13.19
N ILE A 7 9.59 -6.24 13.98
CA ILE A 7 9.43 -5.18 14.99
C ILE A 7 10.56 -5.22 16.03
N GLU A 8 10.98 -6.41 16.48
CA GLU A 8 12.07 -6.55 17.45
C GLU A 8 13.43 -6.14 16.84
N LEU A 9 13.69 -6.52 15.59
CA LEU A 9 14.86 -6.05 14.84
C LEU A 9 14.84 -4.53 14.63
N PHE A 10 13.66 -3.96 14.33
CA PHE A 10 13.46 -2.54 14.16
C PHE A 10 13.73 -1.74 15.45
N LYS A 11 13.38 -2.30 16.61
CA LYS A 11 13.72 -1.71 17.91
C LYS A 11 15.21 -1.75 18.21
N ARG A 12 15.89 -2.83 17.79
CA ARG A 12 17.30 -3.09 18.12
C ARG A 12 18.28 -2.36 17.20
N PHE A 13 17.95 -2.20 15.90
CA PHE A 13 18.87 -1.64 14.91
C PHE A 13 18.37 -0.31 14.36
N ASN A 14 19.12 0.78 14.63
CA ASN A 14 18.78 2.13 14.18
C ASN A 14 18.82 2.29 12.64
N TRP A 15 19.58 1.47 11.91
CA TRP A 15 19.63 1.52 10.45
C TRP A 15 18.32 1.01 9.81
N MET A 16 17.63 0.06 10.45
CA MET A 16 16.35 -0.45 9.98
C MET A 16 15.25 0.62 10.02
N LYS A 17 15.33 1.58 10.94
CA LYS A 17 14.41 2.73 10.99
C LYS A 17 14.49 3.64 9.75
N LYS A 18 15.61 3.59 9.02
CA LYS A 18 15.78 4.32 7.76
C LYS A 18 15.18 3.60 6.57
N ILE A 19 14.98 2.30 6.66
CA ILE A 19 14.47 1.43 5.60
C ILE A 19 12.95 1.31 5.69
N GLY A 20 12.39 1.32 6.89
CA GLY A 20 10.98 1.07 7.15
C GLY A 20 10.63 -0.42 7.32
N THR A 21 9.58 -0.70 8.09
CA THR A 21 9.17 -2.08 8.42
C THR A 21 8.64 -2.84 7.21
N VAL A 22 7.89 -2.18 6.34
CA VAL A 22 7.31 -2.77 5.12
C VAL A 22 8.41 -3.27 4.18
N VAL A 23 9.43 -2.44 3.95
CA VAL A 23 10.56 -2.83 3.08
C VAL A 23 11.37 -3.98 3.66
N ALA A 24 11.57 -3.98 4.99
CA ALA A 24 12.20 -5.09 5.68
C ALA A 24 11.37 -6.39 5.54
N ALA A 25 10.05 -6.30 5.63
CA ALA A 25 9.15 -7.42 5.42
C ALA A 25 9.25 -7.98 3.99
N TYR A 26 9.26 -7.11 2.98
CA TYR A 26 9.48 -7.52 1.58
C TYR A 26 10.83 -8.20 1.38
N ALA A 27 11.92 -7.62 1.92
CA ALA A 27 13.26 -8.20 1.81
C ALA A 27 13.33 -9.60 2.45
N ILE A 28 12.74 -9.77 3.63
CA ILE A 28 12.66 -11.06 4.31
C ILE A 28 11.79 -12.04 3.51
N GLY A 29 10.64 -11.61 2.98
CA GLY A 29 9.78 -12.44 2.15
C GLY A 29 10.49 -12.95 0.89
N ILE A 30 11.25 -12.08 0.20
CA ILE A 30 12.05 -12.45 -0.97
C ILE A 30 13.15 -13.44 -0.58
N LEU A 31 13.86 -13.20 0.54
CA LEU A 31 14.88 -14.14 1.03
C LEU A 31 14.28 -15.52 1.33
N PHE A 32 13.12 -15.59 1.98
CA PHE A 32 12.43 -16.85 2.21
C PHE A 32 12.02 -17.54 0.91
N ALA A 33 11.54 -16.81 -0.08
CA ALA A 33 11.21 -17.36 -1.39
C ALA A 33 12.44 -17.92 -2.11
N LEU A 34 13.58 -17.22 -2.05
CA LEU A 34 14.84 -17.64 -2.68
C LEU A 34 15.49 -18.86 -2.00
N THR A 35 15.28 -19.04 -0.69
CA THR A 35 15.82 -20.20 0.02
C THR A 35 15.06 -21.51 -0.25
N GLY A 36 13.93 -21.42 -0.99
CA GLY A 36 13.09 -22.59 -1.27
C GLY A 36 12.39 -23.19 -0.03
N PHE A 37 12.41 -22.47 1.11
CA PHE A 37 11.80 -22.95 2.36
C PHE A 37 10.27 -23.11 2.23
N VAL A 38 9.66 -22.36 1.30
CA VAL A 38 8.25 -22.46 0.92
C VAL A 38 8.23 -22.74 -0.58
N HIS A 39 8.56 -23.97 -0.96
CA HIS A 39 8.53 -24.40 -2.36
C HIS A 39 7.31 -25.29 -2.58
N PHE A 40 6.36 -24.76 -3.33
CA PHE A 40 5.25 -25.57 -3.83
C PHE A 40 5.42 -25.70 -5.36
N GLU A 41 5.35 -26.92 -5.86
CA GLU A 41 5.31 -27.12 -7.31
C GLU A 41 4.06 -26.45 -7.88
N ALA A 42 4.24 -25.68 -8.94
CA ALA A 42 3.16 -24.96 -9.60
C ALA A 42 2.06 -25.95 -10.05
N GLY A 43 0.80 -25.67 -9.70
CA GLY A 43 -0.34 -26.50 -10.05
C GLY A 43 -0.69 -27.60 -9.04
N THR A 44 0.04 -27.73 -7.93
CA THR A 44 -0.33 -28.64 -6.85
C THR A 44 -1.46 -28.07 -5.98
N ASP A 45 -2.29 -28.97 -5.39
CA ASP A 45 -3.35 -28.58 -4.44
C ASP A 45 -2.79 -27.78 -3.25
N ALA A 46 -1.57 -28.08 -2.83
CA ALA A 46 -0.88 -27.36 -1.76
C ALA A 46 -0.55 -25.91 -2.18
N ALA A 47 -0.09 -25.69 -3.41
CA ALA A 47 0.16 -24.34 -3.94
C ALA A 47 -1.13 -23.54 -4.05
N LEU A 48 -2.21 -24.14 -4.51
CA LEU A 48 -3.53 -23.52 -4.60
C LEU A 48 -4.09 -23.17 -3.22
N ALA A 49 -3.98 -24.09 -2.26
CA ALA A 49 -4.42 -23.87 -0.88
C ALA A 49 -3.62 -22.72 -0.22
N PHE A 50 -2.31 -22.69 -0.44
CA PHE A 50 -1.44 -21.62 0.08
C PHE A 50 -1.79 -20.24 -0.52
N SER A 51 -1.96 -20.18 -1.84
CA SER A 51 -2.37 -18.94 -2.53
C SER A 51 -3.75 -18.47 -2.05
N LYS A 52 -4.70 -19.38 -1.86
CA LYS A 52 -6.02 -19.08 -1.31
C LYS A 52 -5.93 -18.56 0.13
N LEU A 53 -5.08 -19.15 0.96
CA LEU A 53 -4.84 -18.69 2.33
C LEU A 53 -4.26 -17.27 2.34
N GLN A 54 -3.25 -17.01 1.51
CA GLN A 54 -2.66 -15.67 1.37
C GLN A 54 -3.70 -14.64 0.95
N SER A 55 -4.47 -14.92 -0.11
CA SER A 55 -5.51 -13.98 -0.58
C SER A 55 -6.59 -13.74 0.48
N THR A 56 -6.98 -14.79 1.23
CA THR A 56 -7.95 -14.64 2.33
C THR A 56 -7.40 -13.77 3.45
N ILE A 57 -6.15 -13.98 3.85
CA ILE A 57 -5.52 -13.11 4.87
C ILE A 57 -5.46 -11.67 4.39
N MET A 58 -5.02 -11.43 3.16
CA MET A 58 -4.91 -10.08 2.58
C MET A 58 -6.27 -9.38 2.50
N SER A 59 -7.32 -10.10 2.08
CA SER A 59 -8.67 -9.55 1.94
C SER A 59 -9.30 -9.11 3.27
N VAL A 60 -8.78 -9.56 4.40
CA VAL A 60 -9.21 -9.15 5.74
C VAL A 60 -8.26 -8.13 6.35
N THR A 61 -6.94 -8.38 6.29
CA THR A 61 -5.95 -7.54 6.99
C THR A 61 -5.80 -6.16 6.35
N VAL A 62 -5.79 -6.09 5.01
CA VAL A 62 -5.62 -4.81 4.31
C VAL A 62 -6.81 -3.85 4.56
N PRO A 63 -8.08 -4.26 4.42
CA PRO A 63 -9.20 -3.39 4.76
C PRO A 63 -9.27 -2.98 6.24
N LEU A 64 -8.75 -3.79 7.15
CA LEU A 64 -8.65 -3.42 8.57
C LEU A 64 -7.52 -2.42 8.83
N ALA A 65 -6.43 -2.54 8.11
CA ALA A 65 -5.27 -1.65 8.27
C ALA A 65 -5.56 -0.22 7.78
N ILE A 66 -6.33 -0.06 6.69
CA ILE A 66 -6.62 1.24 6.09
C ILE A 66 -7.25 2.22 7.10
N PRO A 67 -8.34 1.90 7.82
CA PRO A 67 -8.90 2.81 8.83
C PRO A 67 -7.92 3.12 9.94
N LEU A 68 -7.22 2.11 10.46
CA LEU A 68 -6.26 2.26 11.55
C LEU A 68 -5.16 3.27 11.21
N MET A 69 -4.67 3.25 9.98
CA MET A 69 -3.66 4.20 9.51
C MET A 69 -4.23 5.60 9.27
N LEU A 70 -5.48 5.70 8.80
CA LEU A 70 -6.12 6.96 8.48
C LEU A 70 -6.64 7.71 9.71
N PHE A 71 -6.92 7.05 10.84
CA PHE A 71 -7.43 7.70 12.05
C PHE A 71 -6.48 8.80 12.55
N ASN A 72 -5.18 8.59 12.50
CA ASN A 72 -4.19 9.58 12.97
C ASN A 72 -3.89 10.69 11.95
N CYS A 73 -4.48 10.64 10.74
CA CYS A 73 -4.26 11.67 9.72
C CYS A 73 -4.99 12.96 10.07
N ASP A 74 -4.26 14.08 10.11
CA ASP A 74 -4.86 15.41 10.24
C ASP A 74 -5.17 16.00 8.86
N PHE A 75 -6.35 15.73 8.34
CA PHE A 75 -6.81 16.24 7.06
C PHE A 75 -6.96 17.77 7.00
N ARG A 76 -7.02 18.46 8.14
CA ARG A 76 -7.01 19.93 8.18
C ARG A 76 -5.66 20.52 7.77
N LEU A 77 -4.57 19.83 8.10
CA LEU A 77 -3.25 20.19 7.61
C LEU A 77 -3.09 19.87 6.12
N TRP A 78 -3.74 18.81 5.66
CA TRP A 78 -3.77 18.44 4.23
C TRP A 78 -4.38 19.54 3.36
N THR A 79 -5.46 20.19 3.80
CA THR A 79 -6.11 21.24 3.00
C THR A 79 -5.18 22.40 2.67
N LYS A 80 -4.19 22.69 3.50
CA LYS A 80 -3.17 23.71 3.24
C LYS A 80 -2.12 23.29 2.19
N ALA A 81 -1.85 21.98 2.08
CA ALA A 81 -0.92 21.41 1.11
C ALA A 81 -1.62 20.97 -0.21
N LEU A 82 -2.94 20.90 -0.22
CA LEU A 82 -3.77 20.38 -1.31
C LEU A 82 -3.39 20.90 -2.70
N PRO A 83 -3.22 22.23 -2.96
CA PRO A 83 -2.98 22.68 -4.31
C PRO A 83 -1.70 22.09 -4.92
N LYS A 84 -0.61 22.07 -4.17
CA LYS A 84 0.67 21.51 -4.63
C LYS A 84 0.63 20.00 -4.79
N THR A 85 -0.05 19.32 -3.88
CA THR A 85 -0.22 17.86 -3.91
C THR A 85 -1.10 17.43 -5.09
N ILE A 86 -2.19 18.15 -5.37
CA ILE A 86 -3.06 17.88 -6.52
C ILE A 86 -2.28 18.05 -7.84
N TRP A 87 -1.54 19.14 -8.01
CA TRP A 87 -0.74 19.34 -9.22
C TRP A 87 0.33 18.27 -9.39
N SER A 88 0.97 17.83 -8.30
CA SER A 88 1.93 16.73 -8.33
C SER A 88 1.25 15.41 -8.71
N LEU A 89 0.06 15.13 -8.17
CA LEU A 89 -0.72 13.94 -8.49
C LEU A 89 -1.17 13.94 -9.97
N VAL A 90 -1.72 15.05 -10.44
CA VAL A 90 -2.12 15.21 -11.86
C VAL A 90 -0.91 15.03 -12.77
N GLY A 91 0.23 15.63 -12.43
CA GLY A 91 1.49 15.45 -13.16
C GLY A 91 1.95 13.99 -13.19
N GLY A 92 1.87 13.29 -12.05
CA GLY A 92 2.21 11.88 -11.95
C GLY A 92 1.31 10.98 -12.80
N ILE A 93 -0.01 11.16 -12.72
CA ILE A 93 -0.98 10.41 -13.54
C ILE A 93 -0.74 10.69 -15.04
N THR A 94 -0.55 11.95 -15.40
CA THR A 94 -0.28 12.32 -16.80
C THR A 94 1.01 11.68 -17.30
N ALA A 95 2.07 11.65 -16.49
CA ALA A 95 3.32 10.98 -16.84
C ALA A 95 3.14 9.48 -17.06
N VAL A 96 2.36 8.80 -16.21
CA VAL A 96 2.02 7.37 -16.38
C VAL A 96 1.26 7.16 -17.70
N LEU A 97 0.26 7.97 -17.99
CA LEU A 97 -0.51 7.86 -19.24
C LEU A 97 0.38 8.04 -20.47
N ILE A 98 1.22 9.07 -20.46
CA ILE A 98 2.17 9.30 -21.56
C ILE A 98 3.13 8.11 -21.71
N ALA A 99 3.68 7.59 -20.61
CA ALA A 99 4.61 6.46 -20.66
C ALA A 99 3.93 5.19 -21.19
N VAL A 100 2.73 4.86 -20.70
CA VAL A 100 2.00 3.66 -21.16
C VAL A 100 1.56 3.79 -22.62
N VAL A 101 1.02 4.94 -23.02
CA VAL A 101 0.61 5.17 -24.42
C VAL A 101 1.81 5.13 -25.35
N SER A 102 2.91 5.79 -24.97
CA SER A 102 4.15 5.75 -25.76
C SER A 102 4.69 4.31 -25.87
N GLY A 103 4.73 3.60 -24.72
CA GLY A 103 5.14 2.20 -24.69
C GLY A 103 4.25 1.31 -25.56
N TYR A 104 2.94 1.53 -25.54
CA TYR A 104 2.02 0.82 -26.41
C TYR A 104 2.38 1.01 -27.90
N PHE A 105 2.60 2.22 -28.37
CA PHE A 105 2.93 2.47 -29.78
C PHE A 105 4.32 1.97 -30.19
N ILE A 106 5.28 1.98 -29.28
CA ILE A 106 6.66 1.53 -29.53
C ILE A 106 6.77 0.00 -29.56
N PHE A 107 6.11 -0.67 -28.61
CA PHE A 107 6.31 -2.11 -28.37
C PHE A 107 5.16 -3.00 -28.83
N ARG A 108 4.08 -2.41 -29.38
CA ARG A 108 2.98 -3.22 -29.86
C ARG A 108 3.46 -4.14 -30.97
N THR A 109 3.22 -5.44 -30.79
CA THR A 109 3.50 -6.46 -31.81
C THR A 109 2.21 -7.20 -32.16
N PRO A 110 2.04 -7.67 -33.42
CA PRO A 110 0.89 -8.47 -33.82
C PRO A 110 0.76 -9.80 -33.06
N GLU A 111 1.84 -10.24 -32.41
CA GLU A 111 1.92 -11.52 -31.71
C GLU A 111 1.16 -11.50 -30.35
N ILE A 112 0.90 -10.32 -29.80
CA ILE A 112 0.15 -10.15 -28.54
C ILE A 112 -1.20 -9.52 -28.89
N GLU A 113 -2.21 -10.35 -29.12
CA GLU A 113 -3.56 -9.91 -29.50
C GLU A 113 -4.20 -8.94 -28.48
N GLU A 114 -3.90 -9.08 -27.19
CA GLU A 114 -4.48 -8.29 -26.13
C GLU A 114 -3.57 -7.17 -25.59
N PHE A 115 -2.58 -6.72 -26.37
CA PHE A 115 -1.59 -5.74 -25.92
C PHE A 115 -2.20 -4.40 -25.46
N ASN A 116 -3.31 -3.98 -26.06
CA ASN A 116 -4.08 -2.82 -25.63
C ASN A 116 -4.69 -3.00 -24.23
N LYS A 117 -5.15 -4.21 -23.91
CA LYS A 117 -5.70 -4.52 -22.58
C LYS A 117 -4.57 -4.58 -21.54
N VAL A 118 -3.39 -5.11 -21.90
CA VAL A 118 -2.20 -5.07 -21.05
C VAL A 118 -1.83 -3.62 -20.73
N ALA A 119 -1.79 -2.73 -21.73
CA ALA A 119 -1.51 -1.31 -21.53
C ALA A 119 -2.51 -0.66 -20.57
N ALA A 120 -3.81 -0.97 -20.70
CA ALA A 120 -4.83 -0.49 -19.79
C ALA A 120 -4.60 -0.99 -18.35
N MET A 121 -4.28 -2.27 -18.18
CA MET A 121 -3.97 -2.84 -16.85
C MET A 121 -2.71 -2.21 -16.24
N MET A 122 -1.67 -1.92 -17.04
CA MET A 122 -0.46 -1.22 -16.58
C MET A 122 -0.77 0.21 -16.12
N THR A 123 -1.68 0.90 -16.79
CA THR A 123 -2.18 2.19 -16.28
C THR A 123 -2.82 2.03 -14.90
N GLY A 124 -3.61 0.99 -14.71
CA GLY A 124 -4.26 0.68 -13.43
C GLY A 124 -3.26 0.45 -12.30
N ILE A 125 -2.23 -0.37 -12.54
CA ILE A 125 -1.26 -0.72 -11.50
C ILE A 125 -0.42 0.49 -11.06
N TYR A 126 0.00 1.34 -11.99
CA TYR A 126 0.82 2.51 -11.66
C TYR A 126 0.03 3.72 -11.13
N THR A 127 -1.29 3.72 -11.26
CA THR A 127 -2.16 4.77 -10.68
C THR A 127 -2.88 4.35 -9.42
N GLY A 128 -3.09 3.05 -9.20
CA GLY A 128 -3.87 2.56 -8.06
C GLY A 128 -3.48 1.17 -7.54
N GLY A 129 -2.34 0.61 -8.00
CA GLY A 129 -1.81 -0.66 -7.53
C GLY A 129 -2.52 -1.90 -8.11
N THR A 130 -2.21 -3.06 -7.53
CA THR A 130 -2.68 -4.37 -8.01
C THR A 130 -4.20 -4.53 -8.00
N MET A 131 -4.90 -3.81 -7.13
CA MET A 131 -6.37 -3.82 -7.09
C MET A 131 -6.95 -3.25 -8.39
N ASN A 132 -6.46 -2.10 -8.85
CA ASN A 132 -6.91 -1.51 -10.10
C ASN A 132 -6.50 -2.35 -11.31
N PHE A 133 -5.32 -2.96 -11.27
CA PHE A 133 -4.88 -3.91 -12.28
C PHE A 133 -5.87 -5.07 -12.43
N ASN A 134 -6.23 -5.72 -11.31
CA ASN A 134 -7.16 -6.85 -11.30
C ASN A 134 -8.57 -6.42 -11.73
N ALA A 135 -9.05 -5.27 -11.26
CA ALA A 135 -10.36 -4.75 -11.64
C ALA A 135 -10.46 -4.46 -13.15
N LEU A 136 -9.42 -3.85 -13.72
CA LEU A 136 -9.35 -3.59 -15.17
C LEU A 136 -9.22 -4.89 -15.97
N GLY A 137 -8.38 -5.83 -15.53
CA GLY A 137 -8.24 -7.14 -16.18
C GLY A 137 -9.57 -7.90 -16.23
N ALA A 138 -10.31 -7.93 -15.13
CA ALA A 138 -11.62 -8.55 -15.06
C ALA A 138 -12.65 -7.82 -15.95
N SER A 139 -12.67 -6.48 -15.90
CA SER A 139 -13.62 -5.66 -16.69
C SER A 139 -13.37 -5.76 -18.21
N LEU A 140 -12.12 -5.93 -18.62
CA LEU A 140 -11.73 -6.08 -20.02
C LEU A 140 -11.77 -7.53 -20.50
N GLY A 141 -12.12 -8.48 -19.64
CA GLY A 141 -12.17 -9.90 -19.95
C GLY A 141 -10.82 -10.49 -20.35
N VAL A 142 -9.73 -10.06 -19.66
CA VAL A 142 -8.39 -10.57 -19.93
C VAL A 142 -8.22 -11.96 -19.35
N ASP A 143 -7.51 -12.83 -20.08
CA ASP A 143 -7.20 -14.17 -19.58
C ASP A 143 -6.36 -14.11 -18.30
N LYS A 144 -6.72 -14.97 -17.33
CA LYS A 144 -6.07 -14.98 -16.00
C LYS A 144 -4.59 -15.35 -16.09
N THR A 145 -4.20 -16.16 -17.07
CA THR A 145 -2.81 -16.55 -17.29
C THR A 145 -2.00 -15.36 -17.78
N LEU A 146 -2.56 -14.58 -18.72
CA LEU A 146 -1.92 -13.35 -19.20
C LEU A 146 -1.80 -12.33 -18.07
N MET A 147 -2.84 -12.15 -17.24
CA MET A 147 -2.78 -11.28 -16.07
C MET A 147 -1.66 -11.70 -15.11
N ALA A 148 -1.54 -12.99 -14.81
CA ALA A 148 -0.51 -13.50 -13.90
C ALA A 148 0.91 -13.27 -14.46
N ILE A 149 1.11 -13.49 -15.75
CA ILE A 149 2.38 -13.26 -16.44
C ILE A 149 2.77 -11.78 -16.38
N VAL A 150 1.85 -10.89 -16.74
CA VAL A 150 2.09 -9.44 -16.72
C VAL A 150 2.44 -8.97 -15.30
N LEU A 151 1.71 -9.44 -14.29
CA LEU A 151 1.98 -9.10 -12.89
C LEU A 151 3.35 -9.62 -12.42
N ALA A 152 3.74 -10.83 -12.83
CA ALA A 152 5.04 -11.39 -12.50
C ALA A 152 6.19 -10.56 -13.09
N PHE A 153 6.09 -10.16 -14.36
CA PHE A 153 7.08 -9.27 -14.98
C PHE A 153 7.13 -7.89 -14.34
N GLU A 154 5.97 -7.34 -13.98
CA GLU A 154 5.89 -6.07 -13.26
C GLU A 154 6.64 -6.15 -11.93
N MET A 155 6.41 -7.19 -11.13
CA MET A 155 7.11 -7.39 -9.86
C MET A 155 8.63 -7.51 -10.03
N VAL A 156 9.08 -8.23 -11.06
CA VAL A 156 10.52 -8.39 -11.37
C VAL A 156 11.16 -7.03 -11.71
N LEU A 157 10.45 -6.15 -12.41
CA LEU A 157 10.96 -4.83 -12.80
C LEU A 157 10.84 -3.82 -11.65
N THR A 158 9.73 -3.83 -10.92
CA THR A 158 9.46 -2.87 -9.84
C THR A 158 10.33 -3.10 -8.62
N THR A 159 10.63 -4.36 -8.28
CA THR A 159 11.44 -4.68 -7.11
C THR A 159 12.84 -4.03 -7.13
N PRO A 160 13.68 -4.19 -8.17
CA PRO A 160 14.97 -3.51 -8.26
C PRO A 160 14.84 -1.98 -8.25
N TYR A 161 13.80 -1.44 -8.87
CA TYR A 161 13.53 0.00 -8.88
C TYR A 161 13.26 0.54 -7.46
N ILE A 162 12.45 -0.16 -6.68
CA ILE A 162 12.18 0.21 -5.29
C ILE A 162 13.48 0.17 -4.47
N PHE A 163 14.29 -0.89 -4.60
CA PHE A 163 15.59 -0.97 -3.93
C PHE A 163 16.54 0.15 -4.35
N PHE A 164 16.56 0.50 -5.63
CA PHE A 164 17.34 1.64 -6.12
C PHE A 164 16.90 2.95 -5.47
N ILE A 165 15.60 3.24 -5.43
CA ILE A 165 15.06 4.48 -4.82
C ILE A 165 15.43 4.55 -3.33
N ILE A 166 15.21 3.47 -2.58
CA ILE A 166 15.48 3.40 -1.14
C ILE A 166 16.98 3.43 -0.86
N GLY A 167 17.79 2.74 -1.68
CA GLY A 167 19.24 2.66 -1.55
C GLY A 167 19.99 3.97 -1.83
N GLY A 168 19.29 5.01 -2.26
CA GLY A 168 19.88 6.33 -2.47
C GLY A 168 19.60 6.93 -3.86
N GLY A 169 18.84 6.26 -4.71
CA GLY A 169 18.43 6.76 -6.03
C GLY A 169 17.71 8.11 -5.96
N TYR A 170 17.02 8.39 -4.85
CA TYR A 170 16.43 9.71 -4.59
C TYR A 170 17.47 10.86 -4.67
N LYS A 171 18.74 10.61 -4.39
CA LYS A 171 19.82 11.60 -4.52
C LYS A 171 20.09 11.97 -5.97
N VAL A 172 19.91 11.02 -6.90
CA VAL A 172 20.04 11.24 -8.35
C VAL A 172 18.91 12.17 -8.81
N PHE A 173 17.67 11.84 -8.42
CA PHE A 173 16.51 12.66 -8.77
C PHE A 173 16.58 14.06 -8.14
N ARG A 174 17.13 14.20 -6.95
CA ARG A 174 17.35 15.51 -6.30
C ARG A 174 18.30 16.42 -7.08
N LYS A 175 19.21 15.88 -7.88
CA LYS A 175 20.08 16.69 -8.76
C LYS A 175 19.33 17.26 -9.97
N ILE A 176 18.33 16.52 -10.46
CA ILE A 176 17.53 16.87 -11.64
C ILE A 176 16.34 17.76 -11.23
N LEU A 177 15.71 17.43 -10.11
CA LEU A 177 14.57 18.15 -9.55
C LEU A 177 15.04 18.93 -8.31
N PRO A 178 15.28 20.25 -8.44
CA PRO A 178 15.75 21.05 -7.32
C PRO A 178 14.71 21.07 -6.20
N TYR A 179 15.11 20.57 -5.05
CA TYR A 179 14.30 20.56 -3.85
C TYR A 179 14.37 21.92 -3.17
N ASN A 180 13.26 22.66 -3.15
CA ASN A 180 13.17 23.90 -2.40
C ASN A 180 12.98 23.62 -0.91
N ASP A 181 13.99 23.92 -0.12
CA ASP A 181 14.05 23.77 1.34
C ASP A 181 13.07 24.68 2.12
N VAL A 182 12.14 25.34 1.44
CA VAL A 182 11.18 26.27 2.05
C VAL A 182 10.29 25.59 3.09
N THR A 183 10.12 24.27 2.99
CA THR A 183 9.34 23.48 3.96
C THR A 183 10.12 23.19 5.24
N ARG A 184 11.46 23.32 5.23
CA ARG A 184 12.32 23.05 6.40
C ARG A 184 12.43 24.25 7.35
N ARG A 185 12.13 25.48 6.88
CA ARG A 185 12.25 26.70 7.69
C ARG A 185 11.18 26.86 8.78
N GLY A 186 10.19 25.98 8.85
CA GLY A 186 9.14 26.01 9.87
C GLY A 186 9.04 24.76 10.74
N ARG A 187 9.86 23.74 10.46
CA ARG A 187 9.91 22.52 11.29
C ARG A 187 11.35 22.29 11.72
N THR A 188 11.60 22.29 13.01
CA THR A 188 12.87 21.81 13.57
C THR A 188 13.03 20.34 13.23
N ASP A 189 14.27 19.90 12.97
CA ASP A 189 14.58 18.50 12.65
C ASP A 189 14.05 17.51 13.73
N GLU A 190 13.78 18.00 14.94
CA GLU A 190 13.13 17.27 16.02
C GLU A 190 11.63 17.04 15.81
N ASP A 191 10.91 17.99 15.17
CA ASP A 191 9.47 17.86 14.89
C ASP A 191 9.16 16.87 13.76
N VAL A 192 10.06 16.74 12.78
CA VAL A 192 9.94 15.75 11.69
C VAL A 192 10.40 14.37 12.14
N SER A 193 11.41 14.32 13.04
CA SER A 193 12.00 13.08 13.52
C SER A 193 11.14 12.29 14.50
N SER A 194 10.26 12.94 15.26
CA SER A 194 9.57 12.28 16.37
C SER A 194 8.14 11.83 16.06
N LYS A 195 7.46 12.45 15.09
CA LYS A 195 6.05 12.14 14.77
C LYS A 195 5.83 11.30 13.51
N ASP A 196 6.78 11.32 12.58
CA ASP A 196 6.65 10.63 11.29
C ASP A 196 7.46 9.33 11.20
N VAL A 197 8.19 8.93 12.26
CA VAL A 197 8.91 7.66 12.31
C VAL A 197 8.08 6.64 13.05
N GLU A 198 7.84 5.50 12.41
CA GLU A 198 7.22 4.32 13.02
C GLU A 198 7.86 4.05 14.38
N ASN A 199 7.11 4.16 15.44
CA ASN A 199 7.58 3.98 16.81
C ASN A 199 6.82 2.87 17.52
N TYR A 200 7.29 1.64 17.38
CA TYR A 200 6.69 0.46 18.05
C TYR A 200 7.01 0.35 19.54
N ARG A 201 7.82 1.28 20.09
CA ARG A 201 8.09 1.31 21.53
C ARG A 201 6.82 1.66 22.30
N GLY A 202 6.50 0.87 23.32
CA GLY A 202 5.33 1.09 24.16
C GLY A 202 3.99 0.71 23.48
N MET A 203 3.99 0.03 22.32
CA MET A 203 2.77 -0.40 21.64
C MET A 203 1.89 -1.25 22.55
N PHE A 204 2.47 -2.17 23.30
CA PHE A 204 1.77 -3.09 24.19
C PHE A 204 1.72 -2.64 25.67
N VAL A 205 1.99 -1.35 25.94
CA VAL A 205 1.80 -0.81 27.30
C VAL A 205 0.31 -0.65 27.57
N LYS A 206 -0.13 -0.97 28.79
CA LYS A 206 -1.54 -1.00 29.22
C LYS A 206 -2.31 0.28 28.87
N GLU A 207 -1.66 1.43 28.89
CA GLU A 207 -2.24 2.73 28.54
C GLU A 207 -2.63 2.84 27.05
N ASN A 208 -1.86 2.22 26.13
CA ASN A 208 -2.07 2.30 24.68
C ASN A 208 -2.99 1.18 24.17
N VAL A 209 -3.01 0.04 24.85
CA VAL A 209 -3.77 -1.13 24.45
C VAL A 209 -5.27 -0.84 24.35
N GLY A 210 -5.83 -0.08 25.27
CA GLY A 210 -7.25 0.31 25.23
C GLY A 210 -7.60 1.11 23.99
N GLY A 211 -6.76 2.11 23.61
CA GLY A 211 -6.95 2.89 22.39
C GLY A 211 -6.81 2.08 21.12
N MET A 212 -5.87 1.14 21.09
CA MET A 212 -5.70 0.21 19.96
C MET A 212 -6.93 -0.69 19.76
N PHE A 213 -7.51 -1.23 20.84
CA PHE A 213 -8.75 -2.02 20.75
C PHE A 213 -9.94 -1.20 20.27
N ILE A 214 -10.08 0.05 20.72
CA ILE A 214 -11.11 0.97 20.22
C ILE A 214 -10.91 1.23 18.74
N GLY A 215 -9.68 1.53 18.30
CA GLY A 215 -9.35 1.72 16.89
C GLY A 215 -9.66 0.48 16.05
N LEU A 216 -9.27 -0.70 16.52
CA LEU A 216 -9.57 -1.97 15.86
C LEU A 216 -11.09 -2.22 15.78
N GLY A 217 -11.84 -1.99 16.86
CA GLY A 217 -13.30 -2.09 16.87
C GLY A 217 -13.98 -1.18 15.85
N LEU A 218 -13.51 0.08 15.76
CA LEU A 218 -13.99 1.01 14.72
C LEU A 218 -13.64 0.54 13.32
N SER A 219 -12.44 -0.01 13.12
CA SER A 219 -12.01 -0.55 11.84
C SER A 219 -12.88 -1.73 11.39
N VAL A 220 -13.17 -2.65 12.31
CA VAL A 220 -14.09 -3.78 12.07
C VAL A 220 -15.51 -3.27 11.75
N LEU A 221 -15.99 -2.27 12.47
CA LEU A 221 -17.30 -1.67 12.20
C LEU A 221 -17.35 -1.06 10.80
N PHE A 222 -16.32 -0.30 10.40
CA PHE A 222 -16.25 0.29 9.06
C PHE A 222 -16.16 -0.77 7.96
N LEU A 223 -15.44 -1.85 8.19
CA LEU A 223 -15.40 -2.99 7.29
C LEU A 223 -16.78 -3.64 7.14
N ALA A 224 -17.50 -3.84 8.24
CA ALA A 224 -18.86 -4.41 8.21
C ALA A 224 -19.83 -3.50 7.43
N VAL A 225 -19.76 -2.17 7.65
CA VAL A 225 -20.56 -1.20 6.89
C VAL A 225 -20.18 -1.22 5.40
N GLY A 226 -18.88 -1.27 5.08
CA GLY A 226 -18.40 -1.34 3.69
C GLY A 226 -18.86 -2.61 2.99
N ALA A 227 -18.77 -3.75 3.65
CA ALA A 227 -19.26 -5.03 3.13
C ALA A 227 -20.78 -5.01 2.93
N GLY A 228 -21.52 -4.48 3.90
CA GLY A 228 -22.99 -4.30 3.80
C GLY A 228 -23.41 -3.43 2.62
N LEU A 229 -22.75 -2.27 2.42
CA LEU A 229 -23.01 -1.39 1.28
C LEU A 229 -22.62 -2.05 -0.05
N ALA A 230 -21.52 -2.78 -0.10
CA ALA A 230 -21.12 -3.51 -1.30
C ALA A 230 -22.20 -4.53 -1.70
N LEU A 231 -22.71 -5.31 -0.76
CA LEU A 231 -23.79 -6.28 -1.00
C LEU A 231 -25.10 -5.58 -1.46
N LEU A 232 -25.43 -4.45 -0.86
CA LEU A 232 -26.64 -3.70 -1.21
C LEU A 232 -26.57 -3.07 -2.62
N ILE A 233 -25.40 -2.58 -3.03
CA ILE A 233 -25.23 -1.87 -4.30
C ILE A 233 -24.96 -2.84 -5.46
N THR A 234 -24.11 -3.84 -5.23
CA THR A 234 -23.59 -4.70 -6.31
C THR A 234 -24.08 -6.14 -6.24
N GLY A 235 -24.78 -6.53 -5.16
CA GLY A 235 -25.20 -7.91 -4.91
C GLY A 235 -24.03 -8.87 -4.56
N THR A 236 -22.79 -8.36 -4.55
CA THR A 236 -21.58 -9.15 -4.26
C THR A 236 -20.64 -8.36 -3.34
N LEU A 237 -19.67 -9.05 -2.72
CA LEU A 237 -18.60 -8.38 -1.96
C LEU A 237 -17.62 -7.72 -2.93
N ASN A 238 -17.99 -6.57 -3.48
CA ASN A 238 -17.13 -5.81 -4.37
C ASN A 238 -16.07 -5.06 -3.56
N GLU A 239 -14.81 -5.43 -3.74
CA GLU A 239 -13.67 -4.88 -2.98
C GLU A 239 -13.52 -3.36 -3.17
N LEU A 240 -13.79 -2.83 -4.38
CA LEU A 240 -13.72 -1.38 -4.62
C LEU A 240 -14.72 -0.61 -3.78
N VAL A 241 -15.97 -1.09 -3.70
CA VAL A 241 -17.01 -0.45 -2.88
C VAL A 241 -16.63 -0.52 -1.40
N VAL A 242 -16.13 -1.66 -0.94
CA VAL A 242 -15.66 -1.84 0.43
C VAL A 242 -14.55 -0.84 0.74
N ILE A 243 -13.49 -0.78 -0.08
CA ILE A 243 -12.33 0.10 0.15
C ILE A 243 -12.73 1.57 0.12
N LEU A 244 -13.55 1.99 -0.85
CA LEU A 244 -14.04 3.37 -0.92
C LEU A 244 -14.85 3.73 0.33
N THR A 245 -15.70 2.84 0.80
CA THR A 245 -16.53 3.06 1.99
C THR A 245 -15.67 3.19 3.24
N ILE A 246 -14.77 2.23 3.49
CA ILE A 246 -13.93 2.27 4.69
C ILE A 246 -13.00 3.49 4.68
N THR A 247 -12.44 3.84 3.53
CA THR A 247 -11.59 5.03 3.38
C THR A 247 -12.37 6.31 3.68
N THR A 248 -13.56 6.46 3.09
CA THR A 248 -14.41 7.63 3.32
C THR A 248 -14.82 7.76 4.79
N LEU A 249 -15.28 6.67 5.41
CA LEU A 249 -15.65 6.65 6.82
C LEU A 249 -14.46 6.97 7.72
N SER A 250 -13.28 6.47 7.39
CA SER A 250 -12.05 6.72 8.15
C SER A 250 -11.60 8.18 8.08
N ILE A 251 -11.70 8.80 6.90
CA ILE A 251 -11.45 10.23 6.72
C ILE A 251 -12.44 11.05 7.56
N ILE A 252 -13.72 10.73 7.50
CA ILE A 252 -14.74 11.42 8.30
C ILE A 252 -14.45 11.24 9.80
N ALA A 253 -14.12 10.02 10.24
CA ALA A 253 -13.80 9.73 11.63
C ALA A 253 -12.56 10.48 12.12
N SER A 254 -11.55 10.71 11.29
CA SER A 254 -10.32 11.42 11.64
C SER A 254 -10.55 12.92 11.95
N PHE A 255 -11.68 13.52 11.50
CA PHE A 255 -12.06 14.87 11.90
C PHE A 255 -12.44 14.97 13.38
N PHE A 256 -12.83 13.86 14.01
CA PHE A 256 -13.13 13.81 15.43
C PHE A 256 -11.83 13.66 16.22
N LYS A 257 -11.55 14.64 17.10
CA LYS A 257 -10.34 14.66 17.93
C LYS A 257 -10.15 13.37 18.73
N LYS A 258 -11.25 12.81 19.28
CA LYS A 258 -11.22 11.55 20.05
C LYS A 258 -10.71 10.35 19.26
N VAL A 259 -11.00 10.28 17.95
CA VAL A 259 -10.54 9.20 17.07
C VAL A 259 -9.10 9.46 16.63
N ARG A 260 -8.78 10.71 16.26
CA ARG A 260 -7.44 11.09 15.80
C ARG A 260 -6.36 10.94 16.87
N GLU A 261 -6.72 11.09 18.14
CA GLU A 261 -5.80 10.98 19.27
C GLU A 261 -5.73 9.55 19.86
N LEU A 262 -6.35 8.56 19.21
CA LEU A 262 -6.20 7.16 19.62
C LEU A 262 -4.72 6.75 19.51
N PRO A 263 -4.12 6.24 20.61
CA PRO A 263 -2.71 5.91 20.61
C PRO A 263 -2.43 4.67 19.75
N LYS A 264 -1.32 4.70 19.02
CA LYS A 264 -0.74 3.54 18.33
C LYS A 264 -1.62 2.84 17.28
N THR A 265 -2.67 3.52 16.77
CA THR A 265 -3.51 2.95 15.70
C THR A 265 -2.76 2.87 14.37
N PHE A 266 -1.90 3.84 14.06
CA PHE A 266 -1.07 3.81 12.85
C PHE A 266 -0.12 2.62 12.86
N GLU A 267 0.62 2.42 13.96
CA GLU A 267 1.55 1.31 14.10
C GLU A 267 0.83 -0.05 14.09
N LEU A 268 -0.39 -0.10 14.63
CA LEU A 268 -1.23 -1.30 14.54
C LEU A 268 -1.65 -1.58 13.10
N GLY A 269 -2.04 -0.56 12.33
CA GLY A 269 -2.34 -0.68 10.91
C GLY A 269 -1.13 -1.20 10.12
N MET A 270 0.05 -0.63 10.36
CA MET A 270 1.30 -1.09 9.75
C MET A 270 1.68 -2.53 10.13
N PHE A 271 1.26 -3.00 11.31
CA PHE A 271 1.46 -4.39 11.73
C PHE A 271 0.57 -5.38 10.95
N PHE A 272 -0.62 -4.93 10.49
CA PHE A 272 -1.55 -5.75 9.71
C PHE A 272 -1.18 -5.84 8.23
N ILE A 273 -0.46 -4.86 7.68
CA ILE A 273 0.06 -4.88 6.30
C ILE A 273 1.34 -5.71 6.22
#